data_80533820b3db7c9132591d9d8c9af281
#
_entry.id   80533820b3db7c9132591d9d8c9af281
#
_cell.length_a   1.000
_cell.length_b   1.000
_cell.length_c   1.000
_cell.angle_alpha   90.00
_cell.angle_beta   90.00
_cell.angle_gamma   90.00
#
_symmetry.space_group_name_H-M   'P 1'
#
loop_
_entity.id
_entity.type
_entity.pdbx_description
1 polymer ?
#
loop_
_entity_poly.entity_id
_entity_poly.type
_entity_poly.pdbx_seq_one_letter_code
_entity_poly.pdbx_strand_id
1 'polypeptide(L)'
;MPQFLDHHPAPGPPSAEVIDQVAADLKAGGHADPATGVKGIAWMYNNNEQWCVTEAPNADAVHKYHETMGLDLGPGDITEINVVR
;
A
#
# COMPACT_ATOMS: atom_id res chain seq x y z
N MET A 1 7.06 10.78 8.65
CA MET A 1 7.32 9.33 8.78
C MET A 1 7.98 8.81 7.51
N PRO A 2 8.79 7.74 7.61
CA PRO A 2 9.34 7.11 6.42
C PRO A 2 8.26 6.67 5.44
N GLN A 3 8.62 6.60 4.17
CA GLN A 3 7.73 6.16 3.09
C GLN A 3 8.27 4.87 2.51
N PHE A 4 7.36 4.00 2.11
CA PHE A 4 7.70 2.68 1.60
C PHE A 4 6.93 2.39 0.32
N LEU A 5 7.61 1.72 -0.62
CA LEU A 5 6.99 1.11 -1.79
C LEU A 5 6.87 -0.38 -1.52
N ASP A 6 5.69 -0.93 -1.67
CA ASP A 6 5.50 -2.36 -1.66
C ASP A 6 4.98 -2.84 -3.00
N HIS A 7 5.40 -4.05 -3.38
CA HIS A 7 5.02 -4.70 -4.62
C HIS A 7 4.44 -6.08 -4.31
N HIS A 8 3.31 -6.38 -4.91
CA HIS A 8 2.73 -7.71 -4.79
C HIS A 8 2.05 -8.13 -6.09
N PRO A 9 2.08 -9.43 -6.43
CA PRO A 9 1.37 -9.93 -7.59
C PRO A 9 -0.15 -9.87 -7.36
N ALA A 10 -0.90 -9.66 -8.43
CA ALA A 10 -2.35 -9.68 -8.39
C ALA A 10 -2.85 -10.38 -9.66
N PRO A 11 -3.74 -11.36 -9.54
CA PRO A 11 -4.27 -12.07 -10.69
C PRO A 11 -5.31 -11.23 -11.43
N GLY A 12 -4.87 -10.43 -12.39
CA GLY A 12 -5.73 -9.55 -13.17
C GLY A 12 -5.88 -8.17 -12.56
N PRO A 13 -6.52 -7.23 -13.27
CA PRO A 13 -6.74 -5.88 -12.79
C PRO A 13 -7.77 -5.85 -11.66
N PRO A 14 -7.65 -4.89 -10.72
CA PRO A 14 -8.69 -4.70 -9.71
C PRO A 14 -10.01 -4.28 -10.34
N SER A 15 -11.12 -4.53 -9.63
CA SER A 15 -12.43 -4.12 -10.10
C SER A 15 -12.59 -2.60 -10.10
N ALA A 16 -13.51 -2.09 -10.93
CA ALA A 16 -13.81 -0.66 -10.96
C ALA A 16 -14.27 -0.15 -9.59
N GLU A 17 -15.02 -0.96 -8.84
CA GLU A 17 -15.49 -0.63 -7.49
C GLU A 17 -14.32 -0.43 -6.53
N VAL A 18 -13.33 -1.31 -6.55
CA VAL A 18 -12.13 -1.21 -5.71
C VAL A 18 -11.32 0.03 -6.09
N ILE A 19 -11.15 0.28 -7.39
CA ILE A 19 -10.44 1.47 -7.89
C ILE A 19 -11.11 2.74 -7.35
N ASP A 20 -12.43 2.83 -7.44
CA ASP A 20 -13.18 4.00 -6.97
C ASP A 20 -13.06 4.20 -5.46
N GLN A 21 -13.11 3.12 -4.68
CA GLN A 21 -12.96 3.17 -3.23
C GLN A 21 -11.59 3.66 -2.80
N VAL A 22 -10.54 3.11 -3.42
CA VAL A 22 -9.17 3.50 -3.11
C VAL A 22 -8.92 4.95 -3.54
N ALA A 23 -9.39 5.35 -4.72
CA ALA A 23 -9.25 6.72 -5.21
C ALA A 23 -9.94 7.72 -4.26
N ALA A 24 -11.13 7.40 -3.78
CA ALA A 24 -11.84 8.27 -2.83
C ALA A 24 -11.10 8.40 -1.51
N ASP A 25 -10.55 7.30 -0.98
CA ASP A 25 -9.78 7.31 0.26
C ASP A 25 -8.50 8.15 0.13
N LEU A 26 -7.74 7.95 -0.95
CA LEU A 26 -6.53 8.72 -1.20
C LEU A 26 -6.82 10.21 -1.42
N LYS A 27 -7.92 10.53 -2.09
CA LYS A 27 -8.34 11.91 -2.34
C LYS A 27 -8.72 12.64 -1.06
N ALA A 28 -9.28 11.91 -0.09
CA ALA A 28 -9.61 12.43 1.23
C ALA A 28 -8.39 12.58 2.15
N GLY A 29 -7.20 12.26 1.67
CA GLY A 29 -5.95 12.33 2.43
C GLY A 29 -5.55 11.02 3.11
N GLY A 30 -6.31 9.95 2.87
CA GLY A 30 -6.09 8.66 3.53
C GLY A 30 -6.42 8.72 5.01
N HIS A 31 -6.21 7.61 5.69
CA HIS A 31 -6.29 7.54 7.15
C HIS A 31 -5.29 6.49 7.64
N ALA A 32 -4.70 6.74 8.80
CA ALA A 32 -3.74 5.81 9.39
C ALA A 32 -4.45 4.60 9.98
N ASP A 33 -3.92 3.41 9.73
CA ASP A 33 -4.41 2.20 10.39
C ASP A 33 -4.12 2.28 11.90
N PRO A 34 -5.12 2.16 12.76
CA PRO A 34 -4.91 2.36 14.20
C PRO A 34 -4.00 1.31 14.84
N ALA A 35 -3.89 0.12 14.25
CA ALA A 35 -3.05 -0.96 14.80
C ALA A 35 -1.58 -0.81 14.41
N THR A 36 -1.28 -0.31 13.22
CA THR A 36 0.08 -0.27 12.67
C THR A 36 0.60 1.14 12.39
N GLY A 37 -0.28 2.12 12.27
CA GLY A 37 0.08 3.48 11.88
C GLY A 37 0.33 3.67 10.39
N VAL A 38 0.11 2.64 9.58
CA VAL A 38 0.31 2.70 8.14
C VAL A 38 -0.77 3.55 7.48
N LYS A 39 -0.36 4.46 6.59
CA LYS A 39 -1.26 5.32 5.83
C LYS A 39 -0.92 5.22 4.36
N GLY A 40 -1.90 4.91 3.53
CA GLY A 40 -1.73 4.88 2.08
C GLY A 40 -1.55 6.27 1.50
N ILE A 41 -0.62 6.42 0.54
CA ILE A 41 -0.33 7.68 -0.16
C ILE A 41 -0.70 7.55 -1.64
N ALA A 42 -0.36 6.43 -2.25
CA ALA A 42 -0.58 6.19 -3.68
C ALA A 42 -0.72 4.70 -3.94
N TRP A 43 -1.33 4.38 -5.06
CA TRP A 43 -1.54 2.99 -5.49
C TRP A 43 -1.42 2.91 -7.00
N MET A 44 -0.71 1.91 -7.47
CA MET A 44 -0.52 1.65 -8.90
C MET A 44 -0.84 0.18 -9.20
N TYR A 45 -1.31 -0.09 -10.38
CA TYR A 45 -1.62 -1.46 -10.79
C TYR A 45 -1.49 -1.64 -12.31
N ASN A 46 -1.32 -2.90 -12.69
CA ASN A 46 -1.50 -3.34 -14.08
C ASN A 46 -2.26 -4.67 -14.07
N ASN A 47 -2.25 -5.41 -15.15
CA ASN A 47 -3.02 -6.66 -15.25
C ASN A 47 -2.49 -7.78 -14.34
N ASN A 48 -1.27 -7.69 -13.86
CA ASN A 48 -0.60 -8.78 -13.15
C ASN A 48 0.02 -8.38 -11.81
N GLU A 49 0.07 -7.09 -11.50
CA GLU A 49 0.84 -6.59 -10.37
C GLU A 49 0.18 -5.38 -9.74
N GLN A 50 0.47 -5.17 -8.47
CA GLN A 50 0.06 -3.96 -7.75
C GLN A 50 1.25 -3.42 -6.95
N TRP A 51 1.27 -2.09 -6.79
CA TRP A 51 2.24 -1.39 -5.97
C TRP A 51 1.51 -0.40 -5.09
N CYS A 52 1.93 -0.31 -3.84
CA CYS A 52 1.40 0.68 -2.91
C CYS A 52 2.54 1.55 -2.39
N VAL A 53 2.27 2.84 -2.23
CA VAL A 53 3.15 3.75 -1.50
C VAL A 53 2.46 4.09 -0.19
N THR A 54 3.17 3.88 0.92
CA THR A 54 2.62 4.11 2.26
C THR A 54 3.58 4.93 3.11
N GLU A 55 3.04 5.62 4.10
CA GLU A 55 3.80 6.16 5.22
C GLU A 55 3.63 5.22 6.41
N ALA A 56 4.72 4.93 7.10
CA ALA A 56 4.70 4.03 8.25
C ALA A 56 5.88 4.31 9.18
N PRO A 57 5.80 3.91 10.46
CA PRO A 57 6.92 4.06 11.40
C PRO A 57 8.17 3.29 10.97
N ASN A 58 7.98 2.12 10.35
CA ASN A 58 9.07 1.25 9.89
C ASN A 58 8.52 0.22 8.89
N ALA A 59 9.42 -0.54 8.25
CA ALA A 59 9.04 -1.57 7.27
C ALA A 59 8.23 -2.69 7.92
N ASP A 60 8.50 -3.04 9.16
CA ASP A 60 7.78 -4.08 9.89
C ASP A 60 6.29 -3.73 10.05
N ALA A 61 5.97 -2.45 10.26
CA ALA A 61 4.59 -1.99 10.33
C ALA A 61 3.87 -2.20 9.00
N VAL A 62 4.53 -1.92 7.87
CA VAL A 62 3.98 -2.17 6.53
C VAL A 62 3.70 -3.66 6.33
N HIS A 63 4.64 -4.51 6.73
CA HIS A 63 4.51 -5.95 6.64
C HIS A 63 3.29 -6.45 7.45
N LYS A 64 3.17 -6.01 8.70
CA LYS A 64 2.05 -6.38 9.57
C LYS A 64 0.71 -5.91 9.03
N TYR A 65 0.66 -4.71 8.48
CA TYR A 65 -0.56 -4.16 7.87
C TYR A 65 -1.05 -5.06 6.73
N HIS A 66 -0.13 -5.50 5.86
CA HIS A 66 -0.49 -6.39 4.76
C HIS A 66 -0.89 -7.79 5.22
N GLU A 67 -0.29 -8.31 6.29
CA GLU A 67 -0.70 -9.57 6.91
C GLU A 67 -2.17 -9.53 7.36
N THR A 68 -2.62 -8.41 7.94
CA THR A 68 -4.01 -8.26 8.39
C THR A 68 -5.00 -8.28 7.21
N MET A 69 -4.55 -7.96 6.01
CA MET A 69 -5.35 -8.01 4.78
C MET A 69 -5.23 -9.35 4.05
N GLY A 70 -4.51 -10.31 4.61
CA GLY A 70 -4.29 -11.60 3.98
C GLY A 70 -3.27 -11.58 2.85
N LEU A 71 -2.44 -10.54 2.77
CA LEU A 71 -1.39 -10.40 1.76
C LEU A 71 -0.05 -10.77 2.38
N ASP A 72 0.64 -11.73 1.77
CA ASP A 72 1.96 -12.15 2.22
C ASP A 72 3.03 -11.47 1.36
N LEU A 73 3.73 -10.51 1.95
CA LEU A 73 4.81 -9.79 1.29
C LEU A 73 6.15 -10.31 1.81
N GLY A 74 7.01 -10.74 0.89
CA GLY A 74 8.38 -11.12 1.22
C GLY A 74 9.23 -9.90 1.58
N PRO A 75 10.40 -10.11 2.21
CA PRO A 75 11.28 -9.00 2.62
C PRO A 75 11.76 -8.13 1.46
N GLY A 76 11.86 -8.69 0.25
CA GLY A 76 12.26 -7.95 -0.95
C GLY A 76 11.13 -7.15 -1.60
N ASP A 77 9.89 -7.31 -1.13
CA ASP A 77 8.73 -6.64 -1.71
C ASP A 77 8.42 -5.29 -1.06
N ILE A 78 9.12 -4.94 0.01
CA ILE A 78 8.96 -3.67 0.73
C ILE A 78 10.28 -2.91 0.68
N THR A 79 10.26 -1.70 0.12
CA THR A 79 11.47 -0.87 -0.04
C THR A 79 11.21 0.52 0.50
N GLU A 80 12.11 1.02 1.35
CA GLU A 80 12.04 2.41 1.79
C GLU A 80 12.42 3.33 0.63
N ILE A 81 11.60 4.38 0.43
CA ILE A 81 11.74 5.31 -0.69
C ILE A 81 11.54 6.75 -0.22
N ASN A 82 11.82 7.68 -1.12
CA ASN A 82 11.47 9.09 -0.95
C ASN A 82 10.53 9.49 -2.09
N VAL A 83 9.38 10.04 -1.74
CA VAL A 83 8.39 10.49 -2.72
C VAL A 83 8.52 11.98 -2.90
N VAL A 84 8.74 12.41 -4.13
CA VAL A 84 8.75 13.82 -4.52
C VAL A 84 7.48 14.09 -5.34
N ARG A 85 6.76 15.12 -4.95
CA ARG A 85 5.49 15.49 -5.61
C ARG A 85 5.51 16.94 -6.05
#